data_b7c3ee6cb743be09115641b8845890af
#
_entry.id   b7c3ee6cb743be09115641b8845890af
#
_cell.length_a   1.000
_cell.length_b   1.000
_cell.length_c   1.000
_cell.angle_alpha   90.00
_cell.angle_beta   90.00
_cell.angle_gamma   90.00
#
_symmetry.space_group_name_H-M   'P 1'
#
loop_
_entity.id
_entity.type
_entity.pdbx_description
1 polymer ?
#
loop_
_entity_poly.entity_id
_entity_poly.type
_entity_poly.pdbx_seq_one_letter_code
_entity_poly.pdbx_strand_id
1 'polypeptide(L)'
;LIGPRTTIVSGVNGVPWWYFHKIGGPLEGTRLQTVDPGNVQWDGFGPDRVLGCVVYPAAEVSQPGTIRHIEGNRFSLGEPDGSKSDRAVALSQALHAAGLKAPVRPRLRDEIWVKQWGNLSFNPISVLTHATLDVLCTDPGTRDVARRMMIEAKEIAEKLGVNFPIDVERRIDGGAAVGAHRTSMLQDLEAGRPMEIDAVVGSVQELGRITGTPTPTVDTVLALVALRGRVAGLY
;
A
#
# COMPACT_ATOMS: atom_id res chain seq x y z
N LEU A 1 -3.75 -17.80 -19.96
CA LEU A 1 -2.60 -16.90 -20.16
C LEU A 1 -1.45 -17.15 -19.19
N ILE A 2 -1.64 -17.91 -18.08
CA ILE A 2 -0.60 -18.18 -17.09
C ILE A 2 0.04 -19.54 -17.39
N GLY A 3 1.32 -19.52 -17.67
CA GLY A 3 2.14 -20.71 -17.90
C GLY A 3 3.13 -20.97 -16.74
N PRO A 4 3.89 -22.06 -16.82
CA PRO A 4 4.83 -22.44 -15.75
C PRO A 4 5.94 -21.41 -15.50
N ARG A 5 6.28 -20.59 -16.48
CA ARG A 5 7.32 -19.56 -16.39
C ARG A 5 6.79 -18.13 -16.26
N THR A 6 5.48 -17.96 -16.10
CA THR A 6 4.89 -16.62 -15.97
C THR A 6 5.26 -16.01 -14.61
N THR A 7 5.86 -14.83 -14.63
CA THR A 7 6.04 -13.99 -13.44
C THR A 7 4.89 -13.02 -13.34
N ILE A 8 4.32 -12.90 -12.14
CA ILE A 8 3.24 -11.96 -11.82
C ILE A 8 3.83 -10.82 -11.00
N VAL A 9 3.85 -9.64 -11.58
CA VAL A 9 4.33 -8.44 -10.90
C VAL A 9 3.16 -7.81 -10.15
N SER A 10 3.18 -7.92 -8.82
CA SER A 10 2.11 -7.39 -7.97
C SER A 10 2.38 -5.91 -7.64
N GLY A 11 1.88 -5.01 -8.49
CA GLY A 11 2.01 -3.56 -8.35
C GLY A 11 0.75 -2.92 -7.77
N VAL A 12 0.45 -3.20 -6.50
CA VAL A 12 -0.76 -2.73 -5.81
C VAL A 12 -0.44 -1.76 -4.68
N ASN A 13 -1.41 -0.94 -4.28
CA ASN A 13 -1.37 -0.18 -3.02
C ASN A 13 -1.82 -1.06 -1.86
N GLY A 14 -1.51 -0.66 -0.64
CA GLY A 14 -1.88 -1.41 0.55
C GLY A 14 -1.00 -2.63 0.80
N VAL A 15 -1.52 -3.54 1.61
CA VAL A 15 -0.85 -4.82 1.91
C VAL A 15 -1.21 -5.82 0.82
N PRO A 16 -0.22 -6.44 0.14
CA PRO A 16 -0.52 -7.34 -0.96
C PRO A 16 -1.02 -8.71 -0.46
N TRP A 17 -1.84 -9.39 -1.27
CA TRP A 17 -2.41 -10.70 -0.97
C TRP A 17 -1.37 -11.79 -0.66
N TRP A 18 -0.15 -11.69 -1.21
CA TRP A 18 0.96 -12.61 -1.02
C TRP A 18 1.85 -12.29 0.20
N TYR A 19 1.46 -11.33 1.02
CA TYR A 19 2.31 -10.76 2.08
C TYR A 19 3.00 -11.79 2.97
N PHE A 20 2.30 -12.86 3.34
CA PHE A 20 2.83 -13.93 4.20
C PHE A 20 3.48 -15.09 3.45
N HIS A 21 3.61 -15.02 2.13
CA HIS A 21 4.34 -16.03 1.35
C HIS A 21 5.85 -15.84 1.54
N LYS A 22 6.53 -16.92 1.94
CA LYS A 22 7.99 -16.94 2.23
C LYS A 22 8.44 -15.87 3.24
N ILE A 23 7.58 -15.55 4.21
CA ILE A 23 7.95 -14.70 5.34
C ILE A 23 8.71 -15.47 6.41
N GLY A 24 8.47 -16.78 6.48
CA GLY A 24 8.98 -17.67 7.51
C GLY A 24 8.24 -17.58 8.84
N GLY A 25 8.50 -18.56 9.72
CA GLY A 25 7.90 -18.58 11.05
C GLY A 25 6.42 -18.96 11.08
N PRO A 26 5.71 -18.67 12.19
CA PRO A 26 4.35 -19.17 12.42
C PRO A 26 3.28 -18.57 11.52
N LEU A 27 3.58 -17.46 10.88
CA LEU A 27 2.63 -16.77 9.97
C LEU A 27 2.83 -17.12 8.49
N GLU A 28 3.79 -18.03 8.18
CA GLU A 28 4.01 -18.47 6.80
C GLU A 28 2.73 -18.99 6.15
N GLY A 29 2.43 -18.50 4.95
CA GLY A 29 1.26 -18.92 4.18
C GLY A 29 -0.09 -18.44 4.70
N THR A 30 -0.12 -17.54 5.70
CA THR A 30 -1.35 -16.89 6.15
C THR A 30 -2.00 -16.12 5.00
N ARG A 31 -3.31 -16.26 4.83
CA ARG A 31 -4.09 -15.64 3.75
C ARG A 31 -4.93 -14.49 4.28
N LEU A 32 -4.72 -13.31 3.71
CA LEU A 32 -5.45 -12.11 4.09
C LEU A 32 -6.79 -12.03 3.36
N GLN A 33 -7.88 -12.20 4.08
CA GLN A 33 -9.23 -12.20 3.50
C GLN A 33 -9.68 -10.81 3.06
N THR A 34 -9.17 -9.76 3.69
CA THR A 34 -9.51 -8.38 3.33
C THR A 34 -9.00 -8.00 1.93
N VAL A 35 -7.85 -8.52 1.52
CA VAL A 35 -7.24 -8.19 0.21
C VAL A 35 -7.41 -9.29 -0.84
N ASP A 36 -7.78 -10.49 -0.42
CA ASP A 36 -8.01 -11.64 -1.30
C ASP A 36 -9.18 -12.49 -0.78
N PRO A 37 -10.42 -11.95 -0.82
CA PRO A 37 -11.60 -12.67 -0.35
C PRO A 37 -11.76 -14.02 -1.07
N GLY A 38 -11.85 -15.09 -0.29
CA GLY A 38 -11.96 -16.45 -0.82
C GLY A 38 -10.69 -16.99 -1.46
N ASN A 39 -9.55 -16.31 -1.30
CA ASN A 39 -8.23 -16.71 -1.81
C ASN A 39 -8.14 -16.82 -3.35
N VAL A 40 -8.91 -16.05 -4.06
CA VAL A 40 -9.03 -16.11 -5.53
C VAL A 40 -7.70 -15.83 -6.22
N GLN A 41 -6.95 -14.82 -5.74
CA GLN A 41 -5.64 -14.49 -6.29
C GLN A 41 -4.59 -15.53 -5.88
N TRP A 42 -4.60 -15.94 -4.61
CA TRP A 42 -3.67 -16.94 -4.11
C TRP A 42 -3.77 -18.27 -4.86
N ASP A 43 -4.98 -18.79 -5.00
CA ASP A 43 -5.22 -20.08 -5.66
C ASP A 43 -5.14 -19.96 -7.20
N GLY A 44 -5.59 -18.83 -7.77
CA GLY A 44 -5.61 -18.60 -9.21
C GLY A 44 -4.25 -18.28 -9.81
N PHE A 45 -3.45 -17.45 -9.14
CA PHE A 45 -2.13 -17.06 -9.64
C PHE A 45 -1.02 -17.98 -9.13
N GLY A 46 -1.10 -18.40 -7.88
CA GLY A 46 -0.05 -19.11 -7.16
C GLY A 46 1.06 -18.15 -6.69
N PRO A 47 1.33 -18.11 -5.36
CA PRO A 47 2.23 -17.10 -4.78
C PRO A 47 3.71 -17.27 -5.20
N ASP A 48 4.14 -18.46 -5.64
CA ASP A 48 5.50 -18.68 -6.17
C ASP A 48 5.80 -17.90 -7.46
N ARG A 49 4.78 -17.48 -8.19
CA ARG A 49 4.92 -16.65 -9.38
C ARG A 49 5.08 -15.17 -9.09
N VAL A 50 4.84 -14.75 -7.86
CA VAL A 50 4.84 -13.34 -7.50
C VAL A 50 6.24 -12.76 -7.45
N LEU A 51 6.39 -11.61 -8.08
CA LEU A 51 7.44 -10.64 -7.81
C LEU A 51 6.76 -9.38 -7.25
N GLY A 52 7.07 -9.03 -6.02
CA GLY A 52 6.51 -7.85 -5.37
C GLY A 52 7.01 -6.56 -6.03
N CYS A 53 6.13 -5.56 -6.07
CA CYS A 53 6.46 -4.25 -6.62
C CYS A 53 5.81 -3.14 -5.81
N VAL A 54 6.62 -2.18 -5.32
CA VAL A 54 6.12 -0.92 -4.77
C VAL A 54 6.16 0.14 -5.86
N VAL A 55 4.98 0.62 -6.25
CA VAL A 55 4.78 1.61 -7.32
C VAL A 55 4.78 3.01 -6.73
N TYR A 56 5.68 3.86 -7.17
CA TYR A 56 5.75 5.28 -6.74
C TYR A 56 5.23 6.27 -7.78
N PRO A 57 5.26 5.96 -9.09
CA PRO A 57 4.72 6.88 -10.08
C PRO A 57 3.26 7.21 -9.84
N ALA A 58 2.91 8.48 -10.09
CA ALA A 58 1.54 8.93 -10.27
C ALA A 58 1.24 8.99 -11.77
N ALA A 59 0.20 8.28 -12.18
CA ALA A 59 -0.25 8.25 -13.57
C ALA A 59 -1.77 8.03 -13.61
N GLU A 60 -2.40 8.50 -14.66
CA GLU A 60 -3.83 8.30 -14.89
C GLU A 60 -4.13 7.84 -16.32
N VAL A 61 -5.21 7.13 -16.50
CA VAL A 61 -5.77 6.83 -17.81
C VAL A 61 -6.64 8.02 -18.21
N SER A 62 -6.12 8.90 -19.09
CA SER A 62 -6.81 10.10 -19.53
C SER A 62 -7.92 9.80 -20.53
N GLN A 63 -7.75 8.75 -21.32
CA GLN A 63 -8.75 8.17 -22.24
C GLN A 63 -8.34 6.72 -22.54
N PRO A 64 -9.22 5.87 -23.07
CA PRO A 64 -8.89 4.50 -23.44
C PRO A 64 -7.60 4.41 -24.26
N GLY A 65 -6.61 3.63 -23.77
CA GLY A 65 -5.31 3.46 -24.42
C GLY A 65 -4.29 4.58 -24.22
N THR A 66 -4.62 5.66 -23.50
CA THR A 66 -3.70 6.79 -23.22
C THR A 66 -3.45 6.94 -21.74
N ILE A 67 -2.18 6.80 -21.36
CA ILE A 67 -1.73 7.02 -19.97
C ILE A 67 -1.02 8.37 -19.90
N ARG A 68 -1.50 9.24 -19.00
CA ARG A 68 -0.81 10.47 -18.63
C ARG A 68 0.06 10.23 -17.41
N HIS A 69 1.37 10.29 -17.57
CA HIS A 69 2.32 10.26 -16.48
C HIS A 69 2.38 11.65 -15.82
N ILE A 70 2.21 11.71 -14.49
CA ILE A 70 2.18 12.95 -13.72
C ILE A 70 3.52 13.18 -13.06
N GLU A 71 4.00 12.22 -12.26
CA GLU A 71 5.27 12.31 -11.57
C GLU A 71 5.82 10.95 -11.15
N GLY A 72 7.11 10.93 -10.75
CA GLY A 72 7.78 9.73 -10.26
C GLY A 72 8.13 8.74 -11.36
N ASN A 73 9.14 7.91 -11.14
CA ASN A 73 9.57 6.91 -12.12
C ASN A 73 10.13 5.65 -11.45
N ARG A 74 9.87 5.43 -10.14
CA ARG A 74 10.46 4.32 -9.39
C ARG A 74 9.45 3.19 -9.14
N PHE A 75 9.87 1.97 -9.49
CA PHE A 75 9.20 0.71 -9.20
C PHE A 75 10.16 -0.17 -8.39
N SER A 76 10.02 -0.21 -7.07
CA SER A 76 10.88 -1.06 -6.24
C SER A 76 10.41 -2.51 -6.32
N LEU A 77 11.27 -3.40 -6.82
CA LEU A 77 11.00 -4.82 -7.02
C LEU A 77 11.58 -5.66 -5.88
N GLY A 78 11.02 -6.83 -5.60
CA GLY A 78 11.61 -7.78 -4.65
C GLY A 78 10.89 -9.11 -4.61
N GLU A 79 11.68 -10.16 -4.38
CA GLU A 79 11.14 -11.49 -4.11
C GLU A 79 10.50 -11.55 -2.72
N PRO A 80 9.45 -12.37 -2.52
CA PRO A 80 8.85 -12.56 -1.21
C PRO A 80 9.83 -13.05 -0.13
N ASP A 81 10.86 -13.83 -0.50
CA ASP A 81 11.91 -14.32 0.40
C ASP A 81 13.11 -13.37 0.55
N GLY A 82 13.08 -12.21 -0.14
CA GLY A 82 14.17 -11.24 -0.14
C GLY A 82 15.37 -11.61 -1.00
N SER A 83 15.32 -12.72 -1.74
CA SER A 83 16.39 -13.14 -2.65
C SER A 83 16.54 -12.22 -3.86
N LYS A 84 17.70 -12.24 -4.48
CA LYS A 84 17.96 -11.55 -5.74
C LYS A 84 17.91 -12.54 -6.90
N SER A 85 16.69 -12.83 -7.36
CA SER A 85 16.47 -13.81 -8.45
C SER A 85 16.79 -13.26 -9.84
N ASP A 86 17.04 -14.17 -10.78
CA ASP A 86 17.28 -13.79 -12.19
C ASP A 86 16.08 -13.08 -12.80
N ARG A 87 14.83 -13.48 -12.46
CA ARG A 87 13.62 -12.81 -12.94
C ARG A 87 13.49 -11.38 -12.42
N ALA A 88 13.86 -11.13 -11.18
CA ALA A 88 13.85 -9.78 -10.60
C ALA A 88 14.91 -8.89 -11.26
N VAL A 89 16.11 -9.43 -11.50
CA VAL A 89 17.20 -8.73 -12.19
C VAL A 89 16.83 -8.42 -13.64
N ALA A 90 16.29 -9.40 -14.37
CA ALA A 90 15.89 -9.21 -15.78
C ALA A 90 14.82 -8.12 -15.92
N LEU A 91 13.78 -8.13 -15.06
CA LEU A 91 12.75 -7.09 -15.08
C LEU A 91 13.34 -5.72 -14.70
N SER A 92 14.21 -5.66 -13.68
CA SER A 92 14.89 -4.43 -13.27
C SER A 92 15.68 -3.83 -14.43
N GLN A 93 16.43 -4.65 -15.18
CA GLN A 93 17.20 -4.21 -16.34
C GLN A 93 16.31 -3.72 -17.50
N ALA A 94 15.22 -4.44 -17.78
CA ALA A 94 14.26 -4.04 -18.83
C ALA A 94 13.60 -2.68 -18.51
N LEU A 95 13.16 -2.47 -17.25
CA LEU A 95 12.59 -1.20 -16.81
C LEU A 95 13.64 -0.07 -16.83
N HIS A 96 14.88 -0.37 -16.47
CA HIS A 96 15.99 0.61 -16.53
C HIS A 96 16.29 1.03 -17.98
N ALA A 97 16.31 0.08 -18.90
CA ALA A 97 16.49 0.36 -20.33
C ALA A 97 15.35 1.24 -20.89
N ALA A 98 14.15 1.13 -20.30
CA ALA A 98 12.99 1.98 -20.62
C ALA A 98 12.99 3.35 -19.89
N GLY A 99 14.07 3.71 -19.16
CA GLY A 99 14.17 5.00 -18.45
C GLY A 99 13.53 5.03 -17.06
N LEU A 100 13.08 3.90 -16.53
CA LEU A 100 12.47 3.80 -15.20
C LEU A 100 13.49 3.35 -14.15
N LYS A 101 13.28 3.74 -12.90
CA LYS A 101 14.09 3.27 -11.77
C LYS A 101 13.42 2.02 -11.19
N ALA A 102 14.09 0.87 -11.25
CA ALA A 102 13.55 -0.39 -10.77
C ALA A 102 14.55 -1.16 -9.87
N PRO A 103 14.90 -0.63 -8.69
CA PRO A 103 15.84 -1.32 -7.80
C PRO A 103 15.23 -2.62 -7.28
N VAL A 104 16.05 -3.68 -7.20
CA VAL A 104 15.70 -4.94 -6.53
C VAL A 104 16.03 -4.81 -5.05
N ARG A 105 15.04 -5.01 -4.19
CA ARG A 105 15.10 -4.80 -2.74
C ARG A 105 15.00 -6.12 -1.97
N PRO A 106 16.00 -6.46 -1.14
CA PRO A 106 15.92 -7.67 -0.32
C PRO A 106 14.88 -7.55 0.81
N ARG A 107 14.57 -6.33 1.24
CA ARG A 107 13.59 -6.03 2.30
C ARG A 107 12.41 -5.23 1.73
N LEU A 108 11.75 -5.78 0.69
CA LEU A 108 10.65 -5.09 0.03
C LEU A 108 9.49 -4.80 0.98
N ARG A 109 9.26 -5.67 1.98
CA ARG A 109 8.21 -5.45 2.98
C ARG A 109 8.41 -4.16 3.77
N ASP A 110 9.65 -3.76 4.06
CA ASP A 110 9.93 -2.48 4.71
C ASP A 110 9.44 -1.30 3.83
N GLU A 111 9.69 -1.35 2.52
CA GLU A 111 9.20 -0.32 1.59
C GLU A 111 7.67 -0.34 1.43
N ILE A 112 7.04 -1.51 1.43
CA ILE A 112 5.58 -1.65 1.44
C ILE A 112 5.03 -0.89 2.65
N TRP A 113 5.55 -1.13 3.85
CA TRP A 113 5.06 -0.49 5.06
C TRP A 113 5.34 1.00 5.13
N VAL A 114 6.50 1.46 4.65
CA VAL A 114 6.79 2.91 4.58
C VAL A 114 5.80 3.65 3.68
N LYS A 115 5.44 3.04 2.52
CA LYS A 115 4.40 3.60 1.65
C LYS A 115 3.02 3.48 2.30
N GLN A 116 2.72 2.31 2.87
CA GLN A 116 1.47 2.02 3.54
C GLN A 116 1.18 2.98 4.69
N TRP A 117 2.18 3.39 5.44
CA TRP A 117 2.04 4.36 6.53
C TRP A 117 1.36 5.66 6.09
N GLY A 118 1.82 6.22 4.96
CA GLY A 118 1.20 7.42 4.40
C GLY A 118 -0.21 7.15 3.86
N ASN A 119 -0.38 6.07 3.10
CA ASN A 119 -1.67 5.73 2.52
C ASN A 119 -2.71 5.44 3.61
N LEU A 120 -2.37 4.61 4.60
CA LEU A 120 -3.24 4.28 5.73
C LEU A 120 -3.74 5.51 6.48
N SER A 121 -2.83 6.47 6.74
CA SER A 121 -3.15 7.59 7.63
C SER A 121 -3.70 8.79 6.88
N PHE A 122 -3.18 9.09 5.69
CA PHE A 122 -3.57 10.31 4.98
C PHE A 122 -4.78 10.10 4.06
N ASN A 123 -4.85 8.97 3.36
CA ASN A 123 -5.89 8.76 2.35
C ASN A 123 -7.30 8.78 2.95
N PRO A 124 -7.63 7.99 3.99
CA PRO A 124 -8.98 7.99 4.54
C PRO A 124 -9.34 9.31 5.20
N ILE A 125 -8.39 9.98 5.89
CA ILE A 125 -8.65 11.28 6.49
C ILE A 125 -8.95 12.32 5.40
N SER A 126 -8.19 12.32 4.30
CA SER A 126 -8.45 13.24 3.19
C SER A 126 -9.81 13.02 2.51
N VAL A 127 -10.26 11.76 2.39
CA VAL A 127 -11.60 11.40 1.91
C VAL A 127 -12.71 11.93 2.82
N LEU A 128 -12.50 11.86 4.13
CA LEU A 128 -13.48 12.31 5.13
C LEU A 128 -13.56 13.84 5.24
N THR A 129 -12.45 14.53 5.00
CA THR A 129 -12.32 15.98 5.23
C THR A 129 -12.23 16.80 3.95
N HIS A 130 -11.94 16.18 2.80
CA HIS A 130 -11.55 16.80 1.53
C HIS A 130 -10.28 17.67 1.64
N ALA A 131 -9.49 17.53 2.72
CA ALA A 131 -8.26 18.26 2.93
C ALA A 131 -7.12 17.75 2.05
N THR A 132 -6.26 18.66 1.60
CA THR A 132 -4.96 18.37 0.97
C THR A 132 -3.93 17.96 2.02
N LEU A 133 -2.80 17.39 1.60
CA LEU A 133 -1.77 16.85 2.51
C LEU A 133 -1.18 17.92 3.43
N ASP A 134 -0.91 19.11 2.92
CA ASP A 134 -0.40 20.22 3.72
C ASP A 134 -1.37 20.59 4.85
N VAL A 135 -2.68 20.72 4.55
CA VAL A 135 -3.71 21.02 5.54
C VAL A 135 -3.85 19.90 6.55
N LEU A 136 -4.03 18.65 6.08
CA LEU A 136 -4.23 17.49 6.92
C LEU A 136 -3.06 17.24 7.89
N CYS A 137 -1.83 17.40 7.41
CA CYS A 137 -0.63 17.15 8.20
C CYS A 137 -0.24 18.31 9.14
N THR A 138 -0.82 19.50 8.98
CA THR A 138 -0.55 20.68 9.83
C THR A 138 -1.66 21.02 10.79
N ASP A 139 -2.92 20.68 10.50
CA ASP A 139 -4.01 20.83 11.46
C ASP A 139 -3.79 19.91 12.68
N PRO A 140 -3.82 20.45 13.91
CA PRO A 140 -3.48 19.68 15.11
C PRO A 140 -4.35 18.44 15.33
N GLY A 141 -5.64 18.52 14.99
CA GLY A 141 -6.59 17.43 15.20
C GLY A 141 -6.35 16.27 14.23
N THR A 142 -6.31 16.54 12.92
CA THR A 142 -6.08 15.51 11.90
C THR A 142 -4.67 14.95 11.94
N ARG A 143 -3.67 15.79 12.28
CA ARG A 143 -2.29 15.34 12.54
C ARG A 143 -2.23 14.30 13.68
N ASP A 144 -2.96 14.52 14.78
CA ASP A 144 -2.99 13.59 15.90
C ASP A 144 -3.68 12.27 15.52
N VAL A 145 -4.77 12.31 14.76
CA VAL A 145 -5.41 11.09 14.24
C VAL A 145 -4.44 10.32 13.35
N ALA A 146 -3.77 10.98 12.42
CA ALA A 146 -2.78 10.35 11.53
C ALA A 146 -1.62 9.73 12.33
N ARG A 147 -1.12 10.44 13.35
CA ARG A 147 -0.08 9.94 14.26
C ARG A 147 -0.50 8.65 14.98
N ARG A 148 -1.69 8.61 15.55
CA ARG A 148 -2.20 7.41 16.24
C ARG A 148 -2.32 6.23 15.29
N MET A 149 -2.89 6.43 14.10
CA MET A 149 -2.97 5.37 13.07
C MET A 149 -1.57 4.85 12.70
N MET A 150 -0.58 5.73 12.56
CA MET A 150 0.80 5.34 12.25
C MET A 150 1.45 4.56 13.40
N ILE A 151 1.17 4.91 14.67
CA ILE A 151 1.68 4.19 15.84
C ILE A 151 1.10 2.78 15.89
N GLU A 152 -0.23 2.63 15.74
CA GLU A 152 -0.89 1.33 15.68
C GLU A 152 -0.31 0.45 14.55
N ALA A 153 -0.15 1.01 13.35
CA ALA A 153 0.45 0.33 12.22
C ALA A 153 1.93 -0.03 12.44
N LYS A 154 2.69 0.82 13.12
CA LYS A 154 4.09 0.57 13.47
C LYS A 154 4.22 -0.65 14.37
N GLU A 155 3.42 -0.74 15.43
CA GLU A 155 3.45 -1.88 16.34
C GLU A 155 3.15 -3.20 15.61
N ILE A 156 2.18 -3.20 14.69
CA ILE A 156 1.88 -4.35 13.83
C ILE A 156 3.09 -4.72 12.97
N ALA A 157 3.64 -3.75 12.27
CA ALA A 157 4.72 -3.96 11.31
C ALA A 157 6.01 -4.45 12.00
N GLU A 158 6.35 -3.91 13.18
CA GLU A 158 7.51 -4.33 13.97
C GLU A 158 7.37 -5.78 14.45
N LYS A 159 6.18 -6.23 14.86
CA LYS A 159 5.91 -7.64 15.16
C LYS A 159 6.06 -8.54 13.94
N LEU A 160 5.88 -8.01 12.74
CA LEU A 160 6.10 -8.70 11.45
C LEU A 160 7.55 -8.57 10.94
N GLY A 161 8.47 -8.02 11.74
CA GLY A 161 9.90 -7.92 11.42
C GLY A 161 10.27 -6.76 10.49
N VAL A 162 9.38 -5.78 10.33
CA VAL A 162 9.62 -4.58 9.51
C VAL A 162 10.48 -3.57 10.26
N ASN A 163 11.39 -2.92 9.56
CA ASN A 163 12.20 -1.82 10.08
C ASN A 163 11.81 -0.51 9.39
N PHE A 164 11.43 0.49 10.18
CA PHE A 164 11.18 1.84 9.66
C PHE A 164 12.45 2.68 9.73
N PRO A 165 12.90 3.28 8.59
CA PRO A 165 14.10 4.12 8.56
C PRO A 165 13.85 5.55 9.08
N ILE A 166 12.60 5.91 9.33
CA ILE A 166 12.17 7.23 9.81
C ILE A 166 11.14 7.05 10.92
N ASP A 167 10.98 8.04 11.78
CA ASP A 167 9.93 8.08 12.78
C ASP A 167 8.59 8.63 12.24
N VAL A 168 7.56 8.53 13.07
CA VAL A 168 6.18 8.96 12.73
C VAL A 168 6.12 10.46 12.43
N GLU A 169 6.75 11.29 13.26
CA GLU A 169 6.71 12.74 13.08
C GLU A 169 7.34 13.15 11.75
N ARG A 170 8.54 12.61 11.47
CA ARG A 170 9.22 12.87 10.20
C ARG A 170 8.41 12.40 8.98
N ARG A 171 7.62 11.30 9.15
CA ARG A 171 6.73 10.85 8.08
C ARG A 171 5.58 11.82 7.84
N ILE A 172 4.99 12.37 8.90
CA ILE A 172 3.91 13.36 8.81
C ILE A 172 4.44 14.68 8.24
N ASP A 173 5.60 15.13 8.70
CA ASP A 173 6.25 16.34 8.17
C ASP A 173 6.58 16.21 6.68
N GLY A 174 7.02 15.01 6.27
CA GLY A 174 7.19 14.68 4.86
C GLY A 174 5.89 14.74 4.05
N GLY A 175 4.76 14.40 4.67
CA GLY A 175 3.42 14.57 4.07
C GLY A 175 3.07 16.05 3.89
N ALA A 176 3.29 16.88 4.93
CA ALA A 176 3.08 18.32 4.86
C ALA A 176 3.93 18.99 3.77
N ALA A 177 5.18 18.56 3.63
CA ALA A 177 6.13 19.12 2.66
C ALA A 177 5.77 18.84 1.19
N VAL A 178 4.85 17.90 0.92
CA VAL A 178 4.33 17.66 -0.44
C VAL A 178 3.48 18.85 -0.92
N GLY A 179 2.92 19.64 0.00
CA GLY A 179 2.07 20.80 -0.32
C GLY A 179 0.60 20.44 -0.57
N ALA A 180 -0.09 21.26 -1.34
CA ALA A 180 -1.52 21.14 -1.62
C ALA A 180 -1.85 19.96 -2.57
N HIS A 181 -1.41 18.77 -2.20
CA HIS A 181 -1.60 17.54 -2.96
C HIS A 181 -2.84 16.78 -2.45
N ARG A 182 -3.69 16.33 -3.37
CA ARG A 182 -4.83 15.45 -3.10
C ARG A 182 -4.36 14.01 -3.12
N THR A 183 -4.68 13.23 -2.08
CA THR A 183 -4.35 11.80 -2.06
C THR A 183 -5.05 11.04 -3.19
N SER A 184 -4.51 9.89 -3.60
CA SER A 184 -5.11 9.06 -4.65
C SER A 184 -6.55 8.66 -4.31
N MET A 185 -6.84 8.30 -3.06
CA MET A 185 -8.17 7.91 -2.62
C MET A 185 -9.17 9.09 -2.66
N LEU A 186 -8.73 10.31 -2.36
CA LEU A 186 -9.56 11.50 -2.54
C LEU A 186 -9.82 11.79 -4.03
N GLN A 187 -8.80 11.63 -4.87
CA GLN A 187 -8.97 11.75 -6.32
C GLN A 187 -9.96 10.71 -6.87
N ASP A 188 -9.96 9.48 -6.34
CA ASP A 188 -10.92 8.44 -6.72
C ASP A 188 -12.34 8.82 -6.30
N LEU A 189 -12.53 9.30 -5.06
CA LEU A 189 -13.81 9.80 -4.59
C LEU A 189 -14.36 10.92 -5.49
N GLU A 190 -13.53 11.93 -5.79
CA GLU A 190 -13.93 13.09 -6.61
C GLU A 190 -14.22 12.72 -8.08
N ALA A 191 -13.54 11.68 -8.58
CA ALA A 191 -13.76 11.17 -9.93
C ALA A 191 -14.85 10.09 -10.03
N GLY A 192 -15.52 9.73 -8.91
CA GLY A 192 -16.54 8.70 -8.89
C GLY A 192 -15.99 7.30 -9.16
N ARG A 193 -14.75 7.01 -8.77
CA ARG A 193 -14.11 5.70 -8.92
C ARG A 193 -14.12 4.92 -7.60
N PRO A 194 -14.15 3.57 -7.66
CA PRO A 194 -14.01 2.74 -6.46
C PRO A 194 -12.72 3.06 -5.69
N MET A 195 -12.84 3.09 -4.36
CA MET A 195 -11.73 3.39 -3.45
C MET A 195 -11.10 2.12 -2.87
N GLU A 196 -9.77 2.09 -2.75
CA GLU A 196 -8.99 0.95 -2.22
C GLU A 196 -9.03 0.85 -0.68
N ILE A 197 -10.23 0.98 -0.07
CA ILE A 197 -10.40 1.07 1.40
C ILE A 197 -9.91 -0.21 2.08
N ASP A 198 -10.30 -1.39 1.56
CA ASP A 198 -9.91 -2.67 2.14
C ASP A 198 -8.41 -2.89 2.07
N ALA A 199 -7.79 -2.65 0.92
CA ALA A 199 -6.36 -2.88 0.74
C ALA A 199 -5.51 -1.92 1.59
N VAL A 200 -5.98 -0.68 1.79
CA VAL A 200 -5.21 0.36 2.50
C VAL A 200 -5.52 0.40 3.99
N VAL A 201 -6.78 0.29 4.40
CA VAL A 201 -7.17 0.44 5.81
C VAL A 201 -7.61 -0.89 6.41
N GLY A 202 -8.50 -1.61 5.75
CA GLY A 202 -9.04 -2.89 6.24
C GLY A 202 -7.96 -3.95 6.46
N SER A 203 -6.97 -4.03 5.57
CA SER A 203 -5.85 -4.97 5.70
C SER A 203 -5.03 -4.74 6.99
N VAL A 204 -4.86 -3.50 7.42
CA VAL A 204 -4.13 -3.18 8.66
C VAL A 204 -4.94 -3.59 9.89
N GLN A 205 -6.26 -3.43 9.87
CA GLN A 205 -7.14 -3.97 10.92
C GLN A 205 -7.03 -5.50 11.00
N GLU A 206 -7.05 -6.21 9.85
CA GLU A 206 -6.88 -7.67 9.82
C GLU A 206 -5.51 -8.08 10.38
N LEU A 207 -4.45 -7.39 10.00
CA LEU A 207 -3.10 -7.61 10.54
C LEU A 207 -3.01 -7.33 12.04
N GLY A 208 -3.73 -6.33 12.54
CA GLY A 208 -3.87 -6.07 13.97
C GLY A 208 -4.42 -7.28 14.73
N ARG A 209 -5.47 -7.92 14.20
CA ARG A 209 -6.05 -9.16 14.77
C ARG A 209 -5.05 -10.32 14.72
N ILE A 210 -4.36 -10.50 13.60
CA ILE A 210 -3.37 -11.57 13.41
C ILE A 210 -2.20 -11.43 14.39
N THR A 211 -1.73 -10.20 14.63
CA THR A 211 -0.59 -9.91 15.51
C THR A 211 -0.97 -9.68 16.97
N GLY A 212 -2.27 -9.69 17.30
CA GLY A 212 -2.77 -9.35 18.63
C GLY A 212 -2.46 -7.89 19.01
N THR A 213 -2.51 -6.97 18.05
CA THR A 213 -2.28 -5.53 18.26
C THR A 213 -3.60 -4.77 18.15
N PRO A 214 -4.04 -4.06 19.18
CA PRO A 214 -5.24 -3.23 19.10
C PRO A 214 -5.11 -2.09 18.08
N THR A 215 -6.20 -1.81 17.35
CA THR A 215 -6.22 -0.80 16.29
C THR A 215 -7.40 0.19 16.46
N PRO A 216 -7.63 0.79 17.63
CA PRO A 216 -8.84 1.55 17.90
C PRO A 216 -9.00 2.79 17.00
N THR A 217 -7.92 3.47 16.62
CA THR A 217 -7.99 4.62 15.73
C THR A 217 -8.21 4.18 14.28
N VAL A 218 -7.50 3.15 13.83
CA VAL A 218 -7.69 2.54 12.50
C VAL A 218 -9.12 2.02 12.35
N ASP A 219 -9.68 1.33 13.38
CA ASP A 219 -11.05 0.81 13.37
C ASP A 219 -12.07 1.92 13.21
N THR A 220 -11.89 3.02 13.95
CA THR A 220 -12.78 4.19 13.88
C THR A 220 -12.75 4.83 12.50
N VAL A 221 -11.56 5.09 11.97
CA VAL A 221 -11.40 5.72 10.65
C VAL A 221 -11.89 4.80 9.53
N LEU A 222 -11.65 3.48 9.64
CA LEU A 222 -12.17 2.48 8.70
C LEU A 222 -13.70 2.52 8.65
N ALA A 223 -14.37 2.51 9.81
CA ALA A 223 -15.83 2.56 9.87
C ALA A 223 -16.40 3.79 9.17
N LEU A 224 -15.77 4.96 9.38
CA LEU A 224 -16.20 6.23 8.79
C LEU A 224 -15.96 6.28 7.28
N VAL A 225 -14.75 5.92 6.82
CA VAL A 225 -14.41 5.97 5.39
C VAL A 225 -15.17 4.90 4.59
N ALA A 226 -15.40 3.71 5.15
CA ALA A 226 -16.22 2.69 4.52
C ALA A 226 -17.69 3.15 4.37
N LEU A 227 -18.26 3.79 5.40
CA LEU A 227 -19.59 4.39 5.28
C LEU A 227 -19.61 5.50 4.21
N ARG A 228 -18.61 6.37 4.19
CA ARG A 228 -18.47 7.42 3.16
C ARG A 228 -18.44 6.82 1.75
N GLY A 229 -17.69 5.73 1.58
CA GLY A 229 -17.61 4.99 0.30
C GLY A 229 -18.96 4.41 -0.12
N ARG A 230 -19.65 3.72 0.78
CA ARG A 230 -20.98 3.16 0.51
C ARG A 230 -22.02 4.22 0.16
N VAL A 231 -22.04 5.33 0.90
CA VAL A 231 -22.97 6.46 0.60
C VAL A 231 -22.68 7.08 -0.78
N ALA A 232 -21.42 7.06 -1.21
CA ALA A 232 -21.05 7.51 -2.55
C ALA A 232 -21.25 6.43 -3.65
N GLY A 233 -21.56 5.19 -3.29
CA GLY A 233 -21.64 4.08 -4.25
C GLY A 233 -20.27 3.63 -4.80
N LEU A 234 -19.19 3.85 -4.04
CA LEU A 234 -17.81 3.64 -4.46
C LEU A 234 -17.07 2.60 -3.58
N TYR A 235 -17.83 1.86 -2.74
CA TYR A 235 -17.32 0.81 -1.87
C TYR A 235 -18.40 -0.23 -1.55
#